data_b832ea379f25daf42c254e484e9b703b
#
_entry.id   b832ea379f25daf42c254e484e9b703b
#
_cell.length_a   1.000
_cell.length_b   1.000
_cell.length_c   1.000
_cell.angle_alpha   90.00
_cell.angle_beta   90.00
_cell.angle_gamma   90.00
#
_symmetry.space_group_name_H-M   'P 1'
#
loop_
_entity.id
_entity.type
_entity.pdbx_description
1 polymer ?
#
loop_
_entity_poly.entity_id
_entity_poly.type
_entity_poly.pdbx_seq_one_letter_code
_entity_poly.pdbx_strand_id
1 'polypeptide(L)'
;MWRRYAGGFLFVAGAGIGTTGVAQDFAGSLGLASDNVYRGISLNAGRPAWLADLHYAIGPDWVVGIGASSERIHHRAPGAQLTAYLDRRWQVDGDWAAKVGAVHYDSPAEATGRRHYDELNAAIGWRGRWQAILALSPDMYGPYHPYAQPRHGVAVWAETTWHQPLAARLAFDAGVGYADLERIQAHSYGYANLGLSYGVGDTHLYVSRIWTGPTAATQTDTVYYRGDTPVAPVHSHWVASLIWAF
;
A
#
# COMPACT_ATOMS: atom_id res chain seq x y z
N MET A 1 -6.71 29.06 -4.18
CA MET A 1 -6.80 28.55 -2.78
C MET A 1 -7.11 27.06 -2.85
N TRP A 2 -6.11 26.21 -3.07
CA TRP A 2 -6.26 24.78 -3.29
C TRP A 2 -5.99 24.07 -1.97
N ARG A 3 -7.03 23.48 -1.39
CA ARG A 3 -6.97 22.73 -0.14
C ARG A 3 -6.22 21.42 -0.35
N ARG A 4 -5.39 21.10 0.61
CA ARG A 4 -4.67 19.83 0.76
C ARG A 4 -5.69 18.68 0.71
N TYR A 5 -5.64 17.85 -0.31
CA TYR A 5 -6.31 16.57 -0.30
C TYR A 5 -5.22 15.52 -0.04
N ALA A 6 -5.08 15.12 1.22
CA ALA A 6 -4.46 13.87 1.53
C ALA A 6 -5.41 12.77 1.03
N GLY A 7 -5.21 12.32 -0.19
CA GLY A 7 -5.91 11.15 -0.72
C GLY A 7 -5.49 9.96 0.12
N GLY A 8 -6.39 9.50 0.97
CA GLY A 8 -6.17 8.33 1.77
C GLY A 8 -6.28 7.10 0.91
N PHE A 9 -5.22 6.38 0.85
CA PHE A 9 -5.18 5.08 0.21
C PHE A 9 -4.77 4.02 1.20
N LEU A 10 -5.42 2.88 1.05
CA LEU A 10 -4.84 1.60 1.44
C LEU A 10 -3.34 1.64 1.17
N PHE A 11 -2.56 1.52 2.21
CA PHE A 11 -1.14 1.77 2.24
C PHE A 11 -0.41 1.20 1.04
N VAL A 12 -0.29 2.00 0.01
CA VAL A 12 0.90 2.01 -0.80
C VAL A 12 1.77 3.08 -0.14
N ALA A 13 2.98 2.77 0.26
CA ALA A 13 3.98 3.76 0.59
C ALA A 13 4.22 4.61 -0.67
N GLY A 14 3.44 5.65 -0.79
CA GLY A 14 3.38 6.53 -1.93
C GLY A 14 2.43 7.63 -1.54
N ALA A 15 2.95 8.68 -0.91
CA ALA A 15 2.21 9.91 -0.72
C ALA A 15 1.52 10.25 -2.05
N GLY A 16 0.21 10.41 -2.04
CA GLY A 16 -0.54 10.83 -3.20
C GLY A 16 0.19 11.99 -3.89
N ILE A 17 0.07 12.10 -5.20
CA ILE A 17 0.59 13.24 -5.95
C ILE A 17 -0.20 14.47 -5.48
N GLY A 18 0.16 14.99 -4.31
CA GLY A 18 -0.39 16.21 -3.73
C GLY A 18 0.23 17.39 -4.43
N THR A 19 -0.59 18.32 -4.88
CA THR A 19 -0.16 19.60 -5.43
C THR A 19 0.61 20.38 -4.38
N THR A 20 1.68 21.03 -4.80
CA THR A 20 2.57 21.91 -4.06
C THR A 20 1.82 22.98 -3.26
N GLY A 21 1.47 22.67 -2.02
CA GLY A 21 1.25 23.68 -0.98
C GLY A 21 2.62 24.05 -0.40
N VAL A 22 2.77 25.28 0.09
CA VAL A 22 4.00 25.81 0.71
C VAL A 22 4.56 24.73 1.64
N ALA A 23 5.74 24.26 1.30
CA ALA A 23 6.37 23.10 1.88
C ALA A 23 6.65 23.33 3.37
N GLN A 24 6.01 22.54 4.20
CA GLN A 24 6.74 22.07 5.37
C GLN A 24 7.75 21.07 4.80
N ASP A 25 9.03 21.35 4.96
CA ASP A 25 10.09 20.44 4.52
C ASP A 25 9.94 19.07 5.18
N PHE A 26 9.20 19.01 6.27
CA PHE A 26 8.96 17.82 7.08
C PHE A 26 7.46 17.61 7.30
N ALA A 27 6.98 16.40 7.01
CA ALA A 27 5.58 16.02 7.20
C ALA A 27 5.48 14.52 7.55
N GLY A 28 4.32 14.11 8.03
CA GLY A 28 4.11 12.71 8.38
C GLY A 28 2.66 12.36 8.61
N SER A 29 2.42 11.11 8.93
CA SER A 29 1.10 10.64 9.33
C SER A 29 1.18 9.52 10.38
N LEU A 30 0.17 9.45 11.21
CA LEU A 30 -0.08 8.34 12.11
C LEU A 30 -1.48 7.78 11.84
N GLY A 31 -1.62 6.47 11.83
CA GLY A 31 -2.87 5.81 11.52
C GLY A 31 -3.18 4.62 12.43
N LEU A 32 -4.48 4.39 12.60
CA LEU A 32 -5.03 3.17 13.16
C LEU A 32 -6.01 2.58 12.16
N ALA A 33 -5.94 1.27 11.95
CA ALA A 33 -6.84 0.57 11.04
C ALA A 33 -7.38 -0.70 11.68
N SER A 34 -8.53 -1.16 11.23
CA SER A 34 -9.08 -2.46 11.65
C SER A 34 -8.29 -3.64 11.10
N ASP A 35 -7.54 -3.43 10.00
CA ASP A 35 -6.60 -4.37 9.39
C ASP A 35 -5.56 -3.60 8.55
N ASN A 36 -4.36 -4.15 8.40
CA ASN A 36 -3.36 -3.66 7.46
C ASN A 36 -3.46 -4.45 6.16
N VAL A 37 -4.12 -3.87 5.16
CA VAL A 37 -4.28 -4.50 3.85
C VAL A 37 -3.44 -3.80 2.80
N TYR A 38 -2.56 -4.56 2.17
CA TYR A 38 -1.69 -4.10 1.11
C TYR A 38 -1.96 -4.89 -0.17
N ARG A 39 -2.36 -4.19 -1.23
CA ARG A 39 -2.67 -4.81 -2.55
C ARG A 39 -3.62 -6.02 -2.44
N GLY A 40 -4.70 -5.85 -1.66
CA GLY A 40 -5.70 -6.91 -1.44
C GLY A 40 -5.31 -8.00 -0.45
N ILE A 41 -4.10 -7.97 0.12
CA ILE A 41 -3.62 -8.96 1.07
C ILE A 41 -3.54 -8.35 2.46
N SER A 42 -4.16 -9.01 3.45
CA SER A 42 -4.01 -8.63 4.85
C SER A 42 -2.60 -8.96 5.35
N LEU A 43 -1.87 -7.95 5.80
CA LEU A 43 -0.55 -8.12 6.43
C LEU A 43 -0.65 -8.36 7.93
N ASN A 44 -1.83 -8.16 8.54
CA ASN A 44 -2.03 -8.26 9.98
C ASN A 44 -3.07 -9.32 10.38
N ALA A 45 -3.44 -10.21 9.46
CA ALA A 45 -4.36 -11.32 9.67
C ALA A 45 -5.75 -10.86 10.21
N GLY A 46 -6.31 -9.78 9.65
CA GLY A 46 -7.61 -9.23 10.02
C GLY A 46 -7.65 -8.57 11.41
N ARG A 47 -6.51 -8.15 11.95
CA ARG A 47 -6.42 -7.58 13.29
C ARG A 47 -6.12 -6.08 13.22
N PRO A 48 -6.46 -5.31 14.29
CA PRO A 48 -6.12 -3.90 14.36
C PRO A 48 -4.64 -3.64 14.11
N ALA A 49 -4.38 -2.61 13.34
CA ALA A 49 -3.07 -2.22 12.88
C ALA A 49 -2.80 -0.75 13.22
N TRP A 50 -1.54 -0.44 13.50
CA TRP A 50 -1.03 0.93 13.51
C TRP A 50 -0.15 1.15 12.28
N LEU A 51 -0.05 2.42 11.85
CA LEU A 51 0.68 2.84 10.69
C LEU A 51 1.34 4.19 10.98
N ALA A 52 2.55 4.38 10.50
CA ALA A 52 3.30 5.61 10.66
C ALA A 52 4.10 5.90 9.39
N ASP A 53 4.16 7.16 9.03
CA ASP A 53 5.00 7.67 7.94
C ASP A 53 5.64 8.98 8.37
N LEU A 54 6.86 9.19 7.94
CA LEU A 54 7.61 10.39 8.17
C LEU A 54 8.44 10.70 6.93
N HIS A 55 8.31 11.91 6.40
CA HIS A 55 9.04 12.26 5.20
C HIS A 55 9.52 13.71 5.20
N TYR A 56 10.56 13.94 4.38
CA TYR A 56 11.20 15.21 4.18
C TYR A 56 11.25 15.56 2.69
N ALA A 57 10.81 16.77 2.35
CA ALA A 57 10.89 17.28 1.00
C ALA A 57 12.27 17.93 0.74
N ILE A 58 12.97 17.44 -0.26
CA ILE A 58 14.29 17.94 -0.69
C ILE A 58 14.07 18.77 -1.95
N GLY A 59 13.94 20.06 -1.76
CA GLY A 59 13.59 20.97 -2.85
C GLY A 59 12.19 20.71 -3.42
N PRO A 60 11.90 21.13 -4.65
CA PRO A 60 10.53 21.08 -5.19
C PRO A 60 10.07 19.68 -5.63
N ASP A 61 11.01 18.79 -5.95
CA ASP A 61 10.71 17.57 -6.68
C ASP A 61 10.97 16.28 -5.88
N TRP A 62 11.86 16.30 -4.92
CA TRP A 62 12.29 15.08 -4.22
C TRP A 62 11.67 14.95 -2.85
N VAL A 63 11.32 13.71 -2.50
CA VAL A 63 10.84 13.34 -1.16
C VAL A 63 11.56 12.08 -0.71
N VAL A 64 12.15 12.11 0.46
CA VAL A 64 12.69 10.96 1.15
C VAL A 64 11.84 10.68 2.39
N GLY A 65 11.59 9.42 2.68
CA GLY A 65 10.78 9.08 3.86
C GLY A 65 11.04 7.69 4.39
N ILE A 66 10.50 7.48 5.58
CA ILE A 66 10.46 6.20 6.26
C ILE A 66 9.04 5.93 6.73
N GLY A 67 8.65 4.67 6.70
CA GLY A 67 7.34 4.22 7.18
C GLY A 67 7.48 3.00 8.07
N ALA A 68 6.47 2.77 8.87
CA ALA A 68 6.32 1.55 9.64
C ALA A 68 4.85 1.19 9.79
N SER A 69 4.54 -0.08 9.77
CA SER A 69 3.19 -0.57 10.01
C SER A 69 3.22 -1.88 10.79
N SER A 70 2.19 -2.15 11.58
CA SER A 70 2.08 -3.45 12.23
C SER A 70 1.88 -4.56 11.20
N GLU A 71 2.63 -5.62 11.35
CA GLU A 71 2.56 -6.83 10.55
C GLU A 71 2.45 -8.05 11.47
N ARG A 72 1.63 -9.01 11.09
CA ARG A 72 1.53 -10.28 11.79
C ARG A 72 1.68 -11.42 10.80
N ILE A 73 2.90 -11.82 10.60
CA ILE A 73 3.26 -12.88 9.63
C ILE A 73 2.95 -14.29 10.19
N HIS A 74 3.01 -14.45 11.51
CA HIS A 74 2.78 -15.72 12.21
C HIS A 74 1.88 -15.54 13.41
N HIS A 75 1.22 -16.61 13.86
CA HIS A 75 0.38 -16.62 15.06
C HIS A 75 1.12 -16.22 16.35
N ARG A 76 2.45 -16.21 16.34
CA ARG A 76 3.26 -16.17 17.57
C ARG A 76 3.66 -14.77 18.04
N ALA A 77 3.92 -13.84 17.16
CA ALA A 77 4.35 -12.50 17.59
C ALA A 77 3.83 -11.40 16.66
N PRO A 78 3.38 -10.28 17.20
CA PRO A 78 3.23 -9.06 16.42
C PRO A 78 4.61 -8.61 15.94
N GLY A 79 4.69 -8.21 14.69
CA GLY A 79 5.86 -7.64 14.05
C GLY A 79 5.56 -6.27 13.48
N ALA A 80 6.54 -5.72 12.79
CA ALA A 80 6.38 -4.50 12.01
C ALA A 80 7.05 -4.65 10.65
N GLN A 81 6.41 -4.15 9.62
CA GLN A 81 7.04 -3.87 8.34
C GLN A 81 7.61 -2.47 8.40
N LEU A 82 8.86 -2.32 8.03
CA LEU A 82 9.55 -1.04 7.88
C LEU A 82 9.68 -0.73 6.39
N THR A 83 9.59 0.54 6.05
CA THR A 83 9.81 1.03 4.69
C THR A 83 10.78 2.20 4.70
N ALA A 84 11.61 2.31 3.66
CA ALA A 84 12.37 3.51 3.36
C ALA A 84 12.17 3.82 1.89
N TYR A 85 11.96 5.07 1.54
CA TYR A 85 11.64 5.42 0.17
C TYR A 85 12.27 6.73 -0.29
N LEU A 86 12.47 6.84 -1.59
CA LEU A 86 12.88 8.04 -2.30
C LEU A 86 11.98 8.20 -3.53
N ASP A 87 11.27 9.31 -3.60
CA ASP A 87 10.40 9.68 -4.72
C ASP A 87 10.91 10.93 -5.41
N ARG A 88 10.83 10.96 -6.73
CA ARG A 88 10.86 12.18 -7.51
C ARG A 88 9.48 12.44 -8.09
N ARG A 89 8.96 13.65 -7.86
CA ARG A 89 7.63 14.11 -8.26
C ARG A 89 7.76 15.34 -9.13
N TRP A 90 6.90 15.50 -10.12
CA TRP A 90 6.84 16.72 -10.92
C TRP A 90 5.43 16.93 -11.48
N GLN A 91 5.11 18.19 -11.68
CA GLN A 91 3.92 18.60 -12.39
C GLN A 91 4.23 18.54 -13.89
N VAL A 92 3.43 17.78 -14.65
CA VAL A 92 3.58 17.68 -16.11
C VAL A 92 2.92 18.88 -16.77
N ASP A 93 1.68 19.21 -16.30
CA ASP A 93 0.92 20.40 -16.68
C ASP A 93 -0.06 20.79 -15.57
N GLY A 94 -1.04 21.66 -15.86
CA GLY A 94 -2.02 22.12 -14.86
C GLY A 94 -2.90 21.00 -14.27
N ASP A 95 -3.08 19.90 -14.97
CA ASP A 95 -3.98 18.80 -14.61
C ASP A 95 -3.22 17.50 -14.25
N TRP A 96 -2.05 17.27 -14.82
CA TRP A 96 -1.29 16.05 -14.73
C TRP A 96 -0.04 16.20 -13.86
N ALA A 97 0.16 15.23 -12.98
CA ALA A 97 1.37 15.09 -12.20
C ALA A 97 1.93 13.67 -12.37
N ALA A 98 3.24 13.52 -12.23
CA ALA A 98 3.93 12.25 -12.34
C ALA A 98 4.89 12.02 -11.17
N LYS A 99 5.19 10.76 -10.93
CA LYS A 99 6.12 10.31 -9.89
C LYS A 99 6.90 9.10 -10.38
N VAL A 100 8.18 9.04 -10.01
CA VAL A 100 8.95 7.80 -9.98
C VAL A 100 9.57 7.65 -8.60
N GLY A 101 9.73 6.43 -8.13
CA GLY A 101 10.28 6.18 -6.80
C GLY A 101 10.89 4.80 -6.66
N ALA A 102 11.65 4.67 -5.59
CA ALA A 102 12.19 3.42 -5.08
C ALA A 102 11.79 3.25 -3.63
N VAL A 103 11.41 2.04 -3.25
CA VAL A 103 11.00 1.69 -1.88
C VAL A 103 11.74 0.43 -1.45
N HIS A 104 12.34 0.46 -0.28
CA HIS A 104 12.86 -0.70 0.41
C HIS A 104 11.88 -1.14 1.49
N TYR A 105 11.50 -2.41 1.46
CA TYR A 105 10.64 -3.04 2.47
C TYR A 105 11.46 -4.01 3.32
N ASP A 106 11.27 -3.98 4.62
CA ASP A 106 11.93 -4.84 5.59
C ASP A 106 10.96 -5.32 6.67
N SER A 107 10.90 -6.63 6.88
CA SER A 107 10.08 -7.28 7.91
C SER A 107 10.99 -8.08 8.85
N PRO A 108 11.60 -7.41 9.85
CA PRO A 108 12.65 -8.02 10.69
C PRO A 108 12.15 -9.10 11.65
N ALA A 109 10.84 -9.16 11.92
CA ALA A 109 10.26 -10.08 12.91
C ALA A 109 9.97 -11.49 12.37
N GLU A 110 10.42 -11.84 11.19
CA GLU A 110 10.17 -13.17 10.63
C GLU A 110 11.05 -14.23 11.25
N ALA A 111 10.44 -15.29 11.81
CA ALA A 111 11.15 -16.37 12.49
C ALA A 111 12.02 -17.24 11.56
N THR A 112 11.77 -17.21 10.26
CA THR A 112 12.46 -17.99 9.23
C THR A 112 13.57 -17.21 8.52
N GLY A 113 13.77 -15.96 8.88
CA GLY A 113 14.73 -15.06 8.28
C GLY A 113 14.13 -13.69 8.01
N ARG A 114 14.98 -12.72 7.85
CA ARG A 114 14.61 -11.35 7.53
C ARG A 114 14.06 -11.29 6.10
N ARG A 115 12.84 -10.77 5.93
CA ARG A 115 12.26 -10.52 4.60
C ARG A 115 12.48 -9.07 4.24
N HIS A 116 13.18 -8.87 3.15
CA HIS A 116 13.38 -7.57 2.55
C HIS A 116 13.28 -7.68 1.04
N TYR A 117 12.80 -6.66 0.40
CA TYR A 117 12.80 -6.52 -1.05
C TYR A 117 12.75 -5.05 -1.44
N ASP A 118 13.21 -4.79 -2.65
CA ASP A 118 13.18 -3.46 -3.25
C ASP A 118 12.09 -3.38 -4.31
N GLU A 119 11.49 -2.21 -4.44
CA GLU A 119 10.47 -1.92 -5.42
C GLU A 119 10.78 -0.60 -6.13
N LEU A 120 10.70 -0.61 -7.45
CA LEU A 120 10.66 0.58 -8.27
C LEU A 120 9.21 0.86 -8.66
N ASN A 121 8.78 2.11 -8.58
CA ASN A 121 7.43 2.48 -8.95
C ASN A 121 7.40 3.73 -9.84
N ALA A 122 6.37 3.80 -10.67
CA ALA A 122 6.03 4.97 -11.45
C ALA A 122 4.54 5.23 -11.32
N ALA A 123 4.15 6.48 -11.22
CA ALA A 123 2.75 6.86 -11.13
C ALA A 123 2.46 8.10 -11.98
N ILE A 124 1.23 8.16 -12.48
CA ILE A 124 0.67 9.33 -13.14
C ILE A 124 -0.68 9.65 -12.50
N GLY A 125 -0.97 10.90 -12.26
CA GLY A 125 -2.22 11.37 -11.67
C GLY A 125 -2.84 12.51 -12.44
N TRP A 126 -4.17 12.57 -12.44
CA TRP A 126 -4.96 13.57 -13.11
C TRP A 126 -5.89 14.30 -12.14
N ARG A 127 -5.71 15.61 -12.03
CA ARG A 127 -6.54 16.53 -11.21
C ARG A 127 -6.66 16.12 -9.73
N GLY A 128 -5.73 15.32 -9.20
CA GLY A 128 -5.83 14.76 -7.86
C GLY A 128 -7.02 13.81 -7.64
N ARG A 129 -7.67 13.36 -8.74
CA ARG A 129 -8.85 12.46 -8.67
C ARG A 129 -8.54 11.07 -9.17
N TRP A 130 -7.77 10.95 -10.19
CA TRP A 130 -7.39 9.67 -10.78
C TRP A 130 -5.88 9.48 -10.68
N GLN A 131 -5.47 8.26 -10.43
CA GLN A 131 -4.07 7.87 -10.41
C GLN A 131 -3.91 6.47 -11.00
N ALA A 132 -2.85 6.26 -11.77
CA ALA A 132 -2.38 4.95 -12.17
C ALA A 132 -0.95 4.76 -11.65
N ILE A 133 -0.65 3.54 -11.20
CA ILE A 133 0.64 3.15 -10.63
C ILE A 133 1.08 1.86 -11.31
N LEU A 134 2.35 1.80 -11.67
CA LEU A 134 3.05 0.59 -12.04
C LEU A 134 4.21 0.40 -11.06
N ALA A 135 4.34 -0.78 -10.49
CA ALA A 135 5.40 -1.12 -9.57
C ALA A 135 6.07 -2.44 -9.98
N LEU A 136 7.37 -2.53 -9.74
CA LEU A 136 8.21 -3.67 -10.10
C LEU A 136 9.20 -3.93 -8.99
N SER A 137 9.20 -5.16 -8.47
CA SER A 137 10.28 -5.68 -7.63
C SER A 137 11.14 -6.62 -8.46
N PRO A 138 12.44 -6.34 -8.64
CA PRO A 138 13.30 -7.16 -9.48
C PRO A 138 13.69 -8.48 -8.82
N ASP A 139 13.68 -8.54 -7.50
CA ASP A 139 14.18 -9.66 -6.70
C ASP A 139 13.31 -9.93 -5.47
N MET A 140 12.00 -10.01 -5.69
CA MET A 140 11.09 -10.34 -4.61
C MET A 140 11.23 -11.80 -4.20
N TYR A 141 11.23 -12.03 -2.90
CA TYR A 141 11.25 -13.36 -2.34
C TYR A 141 9.85 -13.98 -2.38
N GLY A 142 9.74 -15.15 -3.01
CA GLY A 142 8.48 -15.87 -3.10
C GLY A 142 7.96 -16.35 -1.74
N PRO A 143 6.64 -16.57 -1.61
CA PRO A 143 6.08 -17.14 -0.41
C PRO A 143 6.73 -18.49 -0.12
N TYR A 144 7.10 -18.70 1.13
CA TYR A 144 7.66 -19.96 1.59
C TYR A 144 6.62 -21.08 1.41
N HIS A 145 6.97 -22.04 0.58
CA HIS A 145 6.25 -23.32 0.52
C HIS A 145 7.11 -24.35 1.29
N PRO A 146 6.55 -25.08 2.29
CA PRO A 146 7.33 -25.97 3.12
C PRO A 146 8.06 -27.09 2.36
N TYR A 147 7.68 -27.33 1.11
CA TYR A 147 8.26 -28.36 0.24
C TYR A 147 8.98 -27.82 -0.98
N ALA A 148 9.05 -26.51 -1.17
CA ALA A 148 9.71 -25.89 -2.31
C ALA A 148 10.80 -24.93 -1.82
N GLN A 149 11.94 -24.94 -2.51
CA GLN A 149 12.97 -23.93 -2.26
C GLN A 149 12.42 -22.56 -2.57
N PRO A 150 12.61 -21.56 -1.69
CA PRO A 150 12.20 -20.20 -1.97
C PRO A 150 12.88 -19.72 -3.26
N ARG A 151 12.11 -19.07 -4.11
CA ARG A 151 12.62 -18.48 -5.35
C ARG A 151 12.57 -16.97 -5.26
N HIS A 152 13.64 -16.36 -5.68
CA HIS A 152 13.71 -14.96 -6.00
C HIS A 152 13.23 -14.74 -7.43
N GLY A 153 12.54 -13.65 -7.67
CA GLY A 153 12.07 -13.34 -9.01
C GLY A 153 11.40 -11.97 -9.10
N VAL A 154 11.07 -11.64 -10.33
CA VAL A 154 10.40 -10.38 -10.64
C VAL A 154 8.93 -10.48 -10.27
N ALA A 155 8.45 -9.48 -9.54
CA ALA A 155 7.03 -9.26 -9.27
C ALA A 155 6.59 -7.90 -9.88
N VAL A 156 5.39 -7.85 -10.45
CA VAL A 156 4.86 -6.64 -11.08
C VAL A 156 3.47 -6.35 -10.54
N TRP A 157 3.16 -5.09 -10.31
CA TRP A 157 1.82 -4.62 -9.92
C TRP A 157 1.39 -3.47 -10.80
N ALA A 158 0.14 -3.48 -11.18
CA ALA A 158 -0.52 -2.37 -11.85
C ALA A 158 -1.79 -2.01 -11.07
N GLU A 159 -1.97 -0.73 -10.78
CA GLU A 159 -3.07 -0.23 -9.97
C GLU A 159 -3.67 1.02 -10.60
N THR A 160 -4.96 1.21 -10.46
CA THR A 160 -5.61 2.48 -10.74
C THR A 160 -6.62 2.80 -9.66
N THR A 161 -6.71 4.08 -9.33
CA THR A 161 -7.55 4.57 -8.25
C THR A 161 -8.28 5.82 -8.67
N TRP A 162 -9.49 5.99 -8.12
CA TRP A 162 -10.36 7.14 -8.34
C TRP A 162 -10.83 7.71 -7.02
N HIS A 163 -10.66 9.01 -6.85
CA HIS A 163 -11.13 9.78 -5.71
C HIS A 163 -12.16 10.83 -6.19
N GLN A 164 -13.40 10.72 -5.76
CA GLN A 164 -14.47 11.64 -6.14
C GLN A 164 -14.99 12.39 -4.92
N PRO A 165 -14.69 13.68 -4.76
CA PRO A 165 -15.36 14.52 -3.78
C PRO A 165 -16.87 14.54 -4.01
N LEU A 166 -17.66 14.22 -2.98
CA LEU A 166 -19.11 14.25 -2.98
C LEU A 166 -19.65 15.51 -2.26
N ALA A 167 -18.97 15.92 -1.19
CA ALA A 167 -19.29 17.09 -0.39
C ALA A 167 -17.99 17.70 0.18
N ALA A 168 -18.12 18.78 0.95
CA ALA A 168 -16.95 19.50 1.48
C ALA A 168 -15.95 18.63 2.27
N ARG A 169 -16.42 17.53 2.86
CA ARG A 169 -15.60 16.64 3.72
C ARG A 169 -15.75 15.17 3.36
N LEU A 170 -16.65 14.82 2.48
CA LEU A 170 -16.96 13.45 2.10
C LEU A 170 -16.51 13.21 0.67
N ALA A 171 -15.85 12.07 0.46
CA ALA A 171 -15.50 11.59 -0.87
C ALA A 171 -15.80 10.10 -1.02
N PHE A 172 -15.94 9.68 -2.25
CA PHE A 172 -16.02 8.29 -2.68
C PHE A 172 -14.66 7.90 -3.26
N ASP A 173 -14.19 6.73 -2.87
CA ASP A 173 -12.90 6.17 -3.27
C ASP A 173 -13.11 4.80 -3.93
N ALA A 174 -12.46 4.57 -5.06
CA ALA A 174 -12.50 3.31 -5.77
C ALA A 174 -11.10 2.96 -6.28
N GLY A 175 -10.79 1.68 -6.35
CA GLY A 175 -9.53 1.22 -6.90
C GLY A 175 -9.63 -0.20 -7.43
N VAL A 176 -8.80 -0.50 -8.43
CA VAL A 176 -8.57 -1.85 -8.94
C VAL A 176 -7.08 -2.03 -9.16
N GLY A 177 -6.61 -3.25 -8.97
CA GLY A 177 -5.22 -3.60 -9.19
C GLY A 177 -5.05 -5.05 -9.63
N TYR A 178 -3.88 -5.32 -10.14
CA TYR A 178 -3.44 -6.64 -10.57
C TYR A 178 -2.00 -6.87 -10.10
N ALA A 179 -1.75 -8.06 -9.57
CA ALA A 179 -0.44 -8.51 -9.13
C ALA A 179 0.00 -9.72 -10.00
N ASP A 180 1.10 -9.57 -10.70
CA ASP A 180 1.77 -10.67 -11.40
C ASP A 180 2.93 -11.18 -10.52
N LEU A 181 2.73 -12.37 -9.94
CA LEU A 181 3.66 -13.03 -9.04
C LEU A 181 4.09 -14.41 -9.53
N GLU A 182 3.80 -14.77 -10.76
CA GLU A 182 4.03 -16.12 -11.29
C GLU A 182 5.51 -16.54 -11.23
N ARG A 183 6.41 -15.58 -11.41
CA ARG A 183 7.86 -15.85 -11.42
C ARG A 183 8.44 -16.16 -10.02
N ILE A 184 7.70 -15.86 -8.97
CA ILE A 184 8.10 -16.13 -7.58
C ILE A 184 7.32 -17.29 -6.95
N GLN A 185 6.72 -18.16 -7.77
CA GLN A 185 5.89 -19.30 -7.34
C GLN A 185 4.60 -18.90 -6.62
N ALA A 186 4.16 -17.69 -6.78
CA ALA A 186 2.84 -17.24 -6.39
C ALA A 186 1.94 -17.14 -7.62
N HIS A 187 0.64 -17.02 -7.39
CA HIS A 187 -0.29 -16.83 -8.49
C HIS A 187 -0.62 -15.37 -8.65
N SER A 188 -0.81 -14.97 -9.89
CA SER A 188 -1.33 -13.67 -10.22
C SER A 188 -2.76 -13.52 -9.73
N TYR A 189 -3.11 -12.34 -9.24
CA TYR A 189 -4.46 -12.05 -8.76
C TYR A 189 -4.86 -10.60 -9.02
N GLY A 190 -6.17 -10.40 -9.15
CA GLY A 190 -6.76 -9.06 -9.17
C GLY A 190 -7.31 -8.70 -7.81
N TYR A 191 -7.37 -7.41 -7.51
CA TYR A 191 -8.03 -6.87 -6.32
C TYR A 191 -8.76 -5.58 -6.65
N ALA A 192 -9.76 -5.26 -5.83
CA ALA A 192 -10.54 -4.03 -5.96
C ALA A 192 -10.94 -3.51 -4.58
N ASN A 193 -11.23 -2.23 -4.51
CA ASN A 193 -11.82 -1.62 -3.33
C ASN A 193 -12.85 -0.55 -3.71
N LEU A 194 -13.86 -0.40 -2.85
CA LEU A 194 -14.80 0.71 -2.87
C LEU A 194 -14.97 1.23 -1.45
N GLY A 195 -14.97 2.54 -1.28
CA GLY A 195 -15.06 3.14 0.04
C GLY A 195 -15.55 4.56 0.07
N LEU A 196 -15.67 5.06 1.27
CA LEU A 196 -15.95 6.45 1.58
C LEU A 196 -14.84 6.98 2.48
N SER A 197 -14.49 8.24 2.26
CA SER A 197 -13.55 8.97 3.12
C SER A 197 -14.21 10.25 3.66
N TYR A 198 -13.93 10.57 4.92
CA TYR A 198 -14.42 11.77 5.59
C TYR A 198 -13.29 12.48 6.30
N GLY A 199 -13.05 13.76 5.94
CA GLY A 199 -11.93 14.56 6.45
C GLY A 199 -12.38 15.65 7.42
N VAL A 200 -11.71 15.77 8.57
CA VAL A 200 -11.90 16.85 9.55
C VAL A 200 -10.52 17.41 9.95
N GLY A 201 -10.20 18.59 9.46
CA GLY A 201 -8.85 19.15 9.67
C GLY A 201 -7.81 18.24 9.02
N ASP A 202 -6.82 17.85 9.82
CA ASP A 202 -5.73 16.96 9.41
C ASP A 202 -6.04 15.48 9.67
N THR A 203 -7.27 15.16 10.07
CA THR A 203 -7.72 13.80 10.38
C THR A 203 -8.66 13.27 9.30
N HIS A 204 -8.43 12.05 8.84
CA HIS A 204 -9.21 11.37 7.82
C HIS A 204 -9.68 10.01 8.30
N LEU A 205 -10.99 9.77 8.19
CA LEU A 205 -11.62 8.47 8.39
C LEU A 205 -11.90 7.84 7.02
N TYR A 206 -11.53 6.57 6.86
CA TYR A 206 -11.81 5.76 5.67
C TYR A 206 -12.58 4.53 6.07
N VAL A 207 -13.58 4.15 5.27
CA VAL A 207 -14.26 2.86 5.39
C VAL A 207 -14.38 2.29 3.99
N SER A 208 -13.75 1.14 3.76
CA SER A 208 -13.69 0.53 2.43
C SER A 208 -14.04 -0.95 2.49
N ARG A 209 -14.73 -1.42 1.46
CA ARG A 209 -14.86 -2.83 1.13
C ARG A 209 -13.75 -3.21 0.16
N ILE A 210 -13.02 -4.28 0.47
CA ILE A 210 -11.93 -4.78 -0.36
C ILE A 210 -12.32 -6.16 -0.86
N TRP A 211 -12.02 -6.43 -2.12
CA TRP A 211 -12.17 -7.73 -2.78
C TRP A 211 -10.83 -8.16 -3.33
N THR A 212 -10.49 -9.42 -3.15
CA THR A 212 -9.34 -10.05 -3.77
C THR A 212 -9.82 -11.21 -4.62
N GLY A 213 -9.40 -11.25 -5.87
CA GLY A 213 -9.74 -12.30 -6.81
C GLY A 213 -9.15 -13.65 -6.41
N PRO A 214 -9.52 -14.73 -7.11
CA PRO A 214 -9.00 -16.04 -6.83
C PRO A 214 -7.48 -16.04 -6.97
N THR A 215 -6.83 -16.33 -5.88
CA THR A 215 -5.41 -16.71 -5.86
C THR A 215 -5.35 -18.24 -5.99
N ALA A 216 -4.19 -18.81 -6.26
CA ALA A 216 -4.06 -20.26 -6.30
C ALA A 216 -4.51 -20.96 -5.02
N ALA A 217 -4.42 -20.29 -3.89
CA ALA A 217 -4.94 -20.82 -2.63
C ALA A 217 -6.44 -21.11 -2.67
N THR A 218 -7.20 -20.35 -3.49
CA THR A 218 -8.64 -20.58 -3.64
C THR A 218 -8.99 -21.61 -4.72
N GLN A 219 -8.07 -21.87 -5.66
CA GLN A 219 -8.30 -22.80 -6.77
C GLN A 219 -7.94 -24.24 -6.43
N THR A 220 -7.06 -24.47 -5.47
CA THR A 220 -6.49 -25.81 -5.23
C THR A 220 -6.73 -26.37 -3.84
N ASP A 221 -7.56 -25.76 -2.98
CA ASP A 221 -7.61 -26.07 -1.53
C ASP A 221 -6.22 -26.01 -0.85
N THR A 222 -5.23 -25.52 -1.57
CA THR A 222 -3.88 -25.39 -1.04
C THR A 222 -3.86 -24.15 -0.16
N VAL A 223 -4.02 -24.34 1.10
CA VAL A 223 -3.80 -23.32 2.10
C VAL A 223 -2.34 -22.94 2.02
N TYR A 224 -2.04 -21.69 1.68
CA TYR A 224 -0.68 -21.18 1.81
C TYR A 224 -0.35 -21.13 3.29
N TYR A 225 0.51 -22.02 3.71
CA TYR A 225 1.04 -21.98 5.05
C TYR A 225 2.24 -21.02 5.05
N ARG A 226 2.11 -19.95 5.78
CA ARG A 226 3.22 -19.13 6.21
C ARG A 226 3.60 -19.61 7.61
N GLY A 227 4.50 -20.61 7.68
CA GLY A 227 4.63 -21.43 8.86
C GLY A 227 3.38 -22.28 9.09
N ASP A 228 2.90 -22.39 10.33
CA ASP A 228 1.70 -23.15 10.68
C ASP A 228 0.38 -22.39 10.46
N THR A 229 0.41 -21.21 9.80
CA THR A 229 -0.78 -20.39 9.63
C THR A 229 -1.24 -20.38 8.18
N PRO A 230 -2.48 -20.82 7.92
CA PRO A 230 -3.09 -20.59 6.63
C PRO A 230 -3.26 -19.10 6.38
N VAL A 231 -2.56 -18.55 5.41
CA VAL A 231 -2.87 -17.22 4.87
C VAL A 231 -3.95 -17.43 3.81
N ALA A 232 -5.20 -17.39 4.22
CA ALA A 232 -6.28 -17.35 3.27
C ALA A 232 -6.31 -15.97 2.63
N PRO A 233 -6.35 -15.87 1.28
CA PRO A 233 -6.67 -14.61 0.64
C PRO A 233 -8.05 -14.17 1.13
N VAL A 234 -8.15 -12.95 1.56
CA VAL A 234 -9.41 -12.42 2.06
C VAL A 234 -10.27 -12.11 0.85
N HIS A 235 -11.21 -12.99 0.52
CA HIS A 235 -12.11 -12.81 -0.63
C HIS A 235 -12.85 -11.48 -0.62
N SER A 236 -13.28 -11.03 0.56
CA SER A 236 -13.77 -9.67 0.75
C SER A 236 -13.90 -9.35 2.23
N HIS A 237 -13.50 -8.16 2.64
CA HIS A 237 -13.67 -7.69 4.01
C HIS A 237 -13.81 -6.16 4.07
N TRP A 238 -14.32 -5.68 5.19
CA TRP A 238 -14.39 -4.26 5.48
C TRP A 238 -13.15 -3.83 6.25
N VAL A 239 -12.56 -2.72 5.81
CA VAL A 239 -11.47 -2.05 6.51
C VAL A 239 -11.90 -0.64 6.87
N ALA A 240 -11.74 -0.28 8.13
CA ALA A 240 -11.87 1.08 8.61
C ALA A 240 -10.50 1.59 9.06
N SER A 241 -10.15 2.82 8.72
CA SER A 241 -8.90 3.44 9.18
C SER A 241 -9.11 4.91 9.54
N LEU A 242 -8.38 5.34 10.54
CA LEU A 242 -8.29 6.72 11.00
C LEU A 242 -6.85 7.17 10.84
N ILE A 243 -6.62 8.23 10.07
CA ILE A 243 -5.28 8.76 9.78
C ILE A 243 -5.23 10.22 10.17
N TRP A 244 -4.23 10.58 10.94
CA TRP A 244 -3.87 11.95 11.26
C TRP A 244 -2.59 12.33 10.54
N ALA A 245 -2.63 13.42 9.74
CA ALA A 245 -1.48 13.96 9.00
C ALA A 245 -1.00 15.26 9.67
N PHE A 246 0.31 15.50 9.69
CA PHE A 246 0.92 16.70 10.29
C PHE A 246 2.09 17.21 9.46
#